data_a8674ea94d50ea46d3182f99fccdf58d
#
_entry.id   a8674ea94d50ea46d3182f99fccdf58d
#
_cell.length_a   1.000
_cell.length_b   1.000
_cell.length_c   1.000
_cell.angle_alpha   90.00
_cell.angle_beta   90.00
_cell.angle_gamma   90.00
#
_symmetry.space_group_name_H-M   'P 1'
#
loop_
_entity.id
_entity.type
_entity.pdbx_description
1 polymer ?
#
loop_
_entity_poly.entity_id
_entity_poly.type
_entity_poly.pdbx_seq_one_letter_code
_entity_poly.pdbx_strand_id
1 'polypeptide(L)'
;MVSTTYELKRDIPVYDRADLVVVGGGPAGVAAALSGARSGKKVIVLEQSAQLGGMGTLGNVSIFMKVGNVTGIYREIVTEMIKEHVPEGQDLNTAPQFSPFRLRYYLNRKLEQENVKVCYHMSFVSAVTEEGRVKAVIVNTREGLRAVEGAVFLDCTGDARVAIDAGAAYTSGRDGDGLTQPMTLMFMMQKTGQKTELYLPEGCYYYEKVEDLPQGRHLYWERMGDGTLLVNMTRVKGNGAKIDDVSFAEQESLRQVFSVANYLQRNGFENYILSHIGSQTGVRETNQIVGHYTLTEEDLTSGRRFADVVAQTNYEIDIHSPDGAKVTDERDIDGYDIPYRCMLPKGLDGVLVAGRAISATHVAMSSMRVQATCYALGQAAGVAASLAIDSGCTLQDVPIAALHEELYRQGVRFVFPAE
;
A
#
# COMPACT_ATOMS: atom_id res chain seq x y z
N MET A 1 -8.16 -7.37 -33.86
CA MET A 1 -9.55 -6.97 -33.50
C MET A 1 -9.62 -5.44 -33.62
N VAL A 2 -10.63 -4.90 -34.30
CA VAL A 2 -10.85 -3.45 -34.33
C VAL A 2 -11.37 -3.06 -32.96
N SER A 3 -10.63 -2.21 -32.24
CA SER A 3 -11.05 -1.67 -30.94
C SER A 3 -12.26 -0.75 -31.17
N THR A 4 -13.43 -1.15 -30.70
CA THR A 4 -14.61 -0.29 -30.70
C THR A 4 -14.54 0.63 -29.48
N THR A 5 -14.57 1.95 -29.70
CA THR A 5 -14.57 2.95 -28.63
C THR A 5 -15.93 3.64 -28.58
N TYR A 6 -16.36 4.00 -27.37
CA TYR A 6 -17.56 4.78 -27.14
C TYR A 6 -17.18 6.12 -26.49
N GLU A 7 -17.70 7.21 -27.00
CA GLU A 7 -17.58 8.53 -26.38
C GLU A 7 -18.74 8.74 -25.41
N LEU A 8 -18.45 9.21 -24.19
CA LEU A 8 -19.45 9.55 -23.18
C LEU A 8 -19.38 11.04 -22.85
N LYS A 9 -20.39 11.80 -23.29
CA LYS A 9 -20.55 13.24 -22.95
C LYS A 9 -21.59 13.40 -21.87
N ARG A 10 -21.20 13.92 -20.71
CA ARG A 10 -22.09 14.19 -19.57
C ARG A 10 -21.63 15.41 -18.80
N ASP A 11 -22.63 16.20 -18.30
CA ASP A 11 -22.38 17.15 -17.24
C ASP A 11 -22.25 16.38 -15.91
N ILE A 12 -21.10 16.50 -15.25
CA ILE A 12 -20.81 15.78 -14.01
C ILE A 12 -20.89 16.78 -12.86
N PRO A 13 -21.86 16.61 -11.92
CA PRO A 13 -22.00 17.54 -10.81
C PRO A 13 -20.84 17.43 -9.83
N VAL A 14 -20.41 18.58 -9.30
CA VAL A 14 -19.41 18.64 -8.23
C VAL A 14 -20.07 18.20 -6.93
N TYR A 15 -19.49 17.17 -6.31
CA TYR A 15 -19.94 16.62 -5.03
C TYR A 15 -19.40 17.44 -3.85
N ASP A 16 -18.09 17.76 -3.86
CA ASP A 16 -17.45 18.51 -2.79
C ASP A 16 -16.15 19.16 -3.27
N ARG A 17 -15.61 20.04 -2.42
CA ARG A 17 -14.34 20.75 -2.60
C ARG A 17 -13.53 20.67 -1.32
N ALA A 18 -12.21 20.46 -1.46
CA ALA A 18 -11.28 20.41 -0.33
C ALA A 18 -9.96 21.08 -0.69
N ASP A 19 -9.15 21.35 0.32
CA ASP A 19 -7.75 21.74 0.11
C ASP A 19 -6.96 20.54 -0.42
N LEU A 20 -7.09 19.38 0.24
CA LEU A 20 -6.46 18.12 -0.13
C LEU A 20 -7.51 17.06 -0.48
N VAL A 21 -7.38 16.46 -1.66
CA VAL A 21 -8.15 15.29 -2.07
C VAL A 21 -7.22 14.09 -2.12
N VAL A 22 -7.42 13.15 -1.21
CA VAL A 22 -6.64 11.90 -1.12
C VAL A 22 -7.40 10.80 -1.86
N VAL A 23 -6.83 10.24 -2.91
CA VAL A 23 -7.42 9.15 -3.67
C VAL A 23 -6.79 7.82 -3.28
N GLY A 24 -7.55 6.99 -2.56
CA GLY A 24 -7.14 5.73 -1.94
C GLY A 24 -6.89 5.85 -0.43
N GLY A 25 -7.59 5.01 0.34
CA GLY A 25 -7.53 4.96 1.82
C GLY A 25 -6.59 3.89 2.38
N GLY A 26 -5.56 3.49 1.61
CA GLY A 26 -4.51 2.59 2.08
C GLY A 26 -3.54 3.25 3.07
N PRO A 27 -2.42 2.59 3.46
CA PRO A 27 -1.43 3.13 4.39
C PRO A 27 -0.99 4.55 4.05
N ALA A 28 -0.62 4.80 2.78
CA ALA A 28 -0.20 6.12 2.33
C ALA A 28 -1.34 7.15 2.45
N GLY A 29 -2.55 6.79 1.99
CA GLY A 29 -3.68 7.71 2.00
C GLY A 29 -4.15 8.10 3.41
N VAL A 30 -4.16 7.15 4.34
CA VAL A 30 -4.48 7.44 5.75
C VAL A 30 -3.46 8.40 6.35
N ALA A 31 -2.16 8.15 6.15
CA ALA A 31 -1.12 9.03 6.68
C ALA A 31 -1.15 10.42 6.02
N ALA A 32 -1.38 10.48 4.72
CA ALA A 32 -1.53 11.73 3.97
C ALA A 32 -2.71 12.56 4.49
N ALA A 33 -3.83 11.91 4.72
CA ALA A 33 -5.02 12.58 5.26
C ALA A 33 -4.81 13.10 6.69
N LEU A 34 -4.24 12.27 7.57
CA LEU A 34 -3.92 12.68 8.95
C LEU A 34 -2.94 13.85 8.99
N SER A 35 -1.85 13.77 8.22
CA SER A 35 -0.83 14.82 8.22
C SER A 35 -1.34 16.13 7.62
N GLY A 36 -2.13 16.06 6.56
CA GLY A 36 -2.78 17.22 5.96
C GLY A 36 -3.77 17.90 6.92
N ALA A 37 -4.61 17.13 7.60
CA ALA A 37 -5.56 17.64 8.60
C ALA A 37 -4.83 18.28 9.79
N ARG A 38 -3.74 17.66 10.29
CA ARG A 38 -2.87 18.22 11.34
C ARG A 38 -2.12 19.48 10.91
N SER A 39 -1.97 19.70 9.62
CA SER A 39 -1.47 20.94 9.02
C SER A 39 -2.60 21.95 8.74
N GLY A 40 -3.81 21.73 9.27
CA GLY A 40 -4.95 22.67 9.19
C GLY A 40 -5.71 22.67 7.86
N LYS A 41 -5.56 21.65 7.01
CA LYS A 41 -6.25 21.58 5.72
C LYS A 41 -7.60 20.86 5.82
N LYS A 42 -8.58 21.30 5.00
CA LYS A 42 -9.79 20.53 4.74
C LYS A 42 -9.43 19.34 3.85
N VAL A 43 -9.59 18.11 4.37
CA VAL A 43 -9.18 16.88 3.71
C VAL A 43 -10.38 16.00 3.40
N ILE A 44 -10.42 15.45 2.17
CA ILE A 44 -11.35 14.41 1.74
C ILE A 44 -10.56 13.18 1.32
N VAL A 45 -10.94 12.01 1.81
CA VAL A 45 -10.41 10.70 1.37
C VAL A 45 -11.47 10.01 0.52
N LEU A 46 -11.08 9.58 -0.68
CA LEU A 46 -11.91 8.83 -1.62
C LEU A 46 -11.42 7.37 -1.61
N GLU A 47 -12.20 6.46 -1.03
CA GLU A 47 -11.84 5.05 -0.93
C GLU A 47 -12.83 4.20 -1.73
N GLN A 48 -12.31 3.35 -2.62
CA GLN A 48 -13.12 2.49 -3.49
C GLN A 48 -13.79 1.32 -2.76
N SER A 49 -13.19 0.88 -1.65
CA SER A 49 -13.68 -0.24 -0.84
C SER A 49 -14.56 0.22 0.34
N ALA A 50 -14.93 -0.71 1.20
CA ALA A 50 -15.69 -0.47 2.44
C ALA A 50 -14.79 -0.20 3.65
N GLN A 51 -13.47 -0.09 3.48
CA GLN A 51 -12.57 -0.03 4.63
C GLN A 51 -11.22 0.65 4.31
N LEU A 52 -10.71 1.38 5.29
CA LEU A 52 -9.37 1.96 5.28
C LEU A 52 -8.30 0.91 5.63
N GLY A 53 -7.05 1.23 5.33
CA GLY A 53 -5.88 0.42 5.67
C GLY A 53 -5.34 -0.43 4.52
N GLY A 54 -6.02 -0.46 3.38
CA GLY A 54 -5.55 -1.16 2.18
C GLY A 54 -5.17 -2.62 2.46
N MET A 55 -3.95 -3.02 2.11
CA MET A 55 -3.51 -4.42 2.29
C MET A 55 -3.48 -4.87 3.75
N GLY A 56 -3.30 -3.97 4.71
CA GLY A 56 -3.35 -4.28 6.15
C GLY A 56 -4.73 -4.76 6.63
N THR A 57 -5.78 -4.39 5.92
CA THR A 57 -7.17 -4.73 6.25
C THR A 57 -7.81 -5.60 5.16
N LEU A 58 -7.83 -5.14 3.90
CA LEU A 58 -8.46 -5.84 2.78
C LEU A 58 -7.73 -7.13 2.40
N GLY A 59 -6.40 -7.08 2.34
CA GLY A 59 -5.57 -8.20 1.90
C GLY A 59 -5.06 -9.09 3.03
N ASN A 60 -5.46 -8.84 4.28
CA ASN A 60 -4.95 -9.56 5.47
C ASN A 60 -3.43 -9.51 5.67
N VAL A 61 -2.72 -8.54 5.10
CA VAL A 61 -1.30 -8.33 5.40
C VAL A 61 -1.19 -7.71 6.80
N SER A 62 -1.65 -8.46 7.81
CA SER A 62 -1.82 -8.00 9.19
C SER A 62 -0.57 -8.25 10.03
N ILE A 63 0.56 -7.84 9.52
CA ILE A 63 1.88 -7.92 10.16
C ILE A 63 2.66 -6.62 9.92
N PHE A 64 3.23 -6.05 10.98
CA PHE A 64 4.17 -4.94 10.87
C PHE A 64 5.55 -5.48 10.49
N MET A 65 5.98 -5.18 9.26
CA MET A 65 7.27 -5.61 8.77
C MET A 65 8.40 -4.95 9.59
N LYS A 66 9.55 -5.61 9.64
CA LYS A 66 10.78 -5.22 10.34
C LYS A 66 11.28 -3.83 9.87
N VAL A 67 10.78 -2.78 10.48
CA VAL A 67 11.11 -1.39 10.11
C VAL A 67 11.21 -0.49 11.34
N GLY A 68 12.11 -0.85 12.24
CA GLY A 68 12.29 -0.15 13.52
C GLY A 68 12.60 1.34 13.42
N ASN A 69 13.05 1.82 12.26
CA ASN A 69 13.44 3.20 12.00
C ASN A 69 12.31 4.09 11.44
N VAL A 70 11.16 3.54 11.07
CA VAL A 70 10.02 4.37 10.61
C VAL A 70 9.27 4.96 11.80
N THR A 71 9.13 6.28 11.82
CA THR A 71 8.57 7.08 12.92
C THR A 71 7.29 7.81 12.51
N GLY A 72 6.86 8.82 13.24
CA GLY A 72 5.66 9.60 12.92
C GLY A 72 4.36 8.80 13.02
N ILE A 73 3.44 9.02 12.09
CA ILE A 73 2.11 8.39 12.07
C ILE A 73 2.18 6.86 12.09
N TYR A 74 3.14 6.26 11.39
CA TYR A 74 3.32 4.82 11.45
C TYR A 74 3.58 4.34 12.87
N ARG A 75 4.47 5.00 13.61
CA ARG A 75 4.79 4.64 15.01
C ARG A 75 3.58 4.80 15.93
N GLU A 76 2.74 5.81 15.72
CA GLU A 76 1.48 5.96 16.46
C GLU A 76 0.57 4.74 16.24
N ILE A 77 0.40 4.32 14.98
CA ILE A 77 -0.45 3.18 14.61
C ILE A 77 0.09 1.89 15.22
N VAL A 78 1.40 1.63 15.06
CA VAL A 78 2.03 0.43 15.64
C VAL A 78 1.84 0.40 17.14
N THR A 79 2.16 1.49 17.84
CA THR A 79 2.04 1.58 19.31
C THR A 79 0.61 1.26 19.79
N GLU A 80 -0.39 1.73 19.05
CA GLU A 80 -1.77 1.46 19.41
C GLU A 80 -2.18 0.00 19.15
N MET A 81 -1.76 -0.55 18.01
CA MET A 81 -2.14 -1.90 17.62
C MET A 81 -1.51 -2.99 18.49
N ILE A 82 -0.30 -2.76 19.01
CA ILE A 82 0.39 -3.76 19.82
C ILE A 82 -0.05 -3.78 21.29
N LYS A 83 -0.68 -2.72 21.81
CA LYS A 83 -1.06 -2.62 23.24
C LYS A 83 -1.83 -3.83 23.79
N GLU A 84 -2.58 -4.54 22.95
CA GLU A 84 -3.40 -5.68 23.38
C GLU A 84 -2.74 -7.05 23.17
N HIS A 85 -1.72 -7.14 22.33
CA HIS A 85 -1.22 -8.45 21.87
C HIS A 85 0.28 -8.64 22.06
N VAL A 86 1.00 -7.59 22.44
CA VAL A 86 2.44 -7.66 22.64
C VAL A 86 2.73 -7.49 24.13
N PRO A 87 3.40 -8.44 24.77
CA PRO A 87 3.84 -8.29 26.15
C PRO A 87 4.68 -7.01 26.32
N GLU A 88 4.53 -6.37 27.46
CA GLU A 88 5.32 -5.19 27.81
C GLU A 88 6.82 -5.47 27.64
N GLY A 89 7.51 -4.61 26.88
CA GLY A 89 8.94 -4.75 26.62
C GLY A 89 9.31 -5.58 25.38
N GLN A 90 8.35 -6.09 24.61
CA GLN A 90 8.68 -6.77 23.36
C GLN A 90 9.17 -5.76 22.30
N ASP A 91 10.23 -6.15 21.57
CA ASP A 91 10.79 -5.34 20.49
C ASP A 91 9.85 -5.27 19.29
N LEU A 92 9.50 -4.04 18.88
CA LEU A 92 8.68 -3.77 17.69
C LEU A 92 9.36 -4.19 16.37
N ASN A 93 10.67 -4.46 16.40
CA ASN A 93 11.42 -4.93 15.25
C ASN A 93 11.16 -6.41 14.92
N THR A 94 10.43 -7.12 15.77
CA THR A 94 10.12 -8.56 15.58
C THR A 94 8.91 -8.81 14.69
N ALA A 95 8.46 -7.81 13.91
CA ALA A 95 7.32 -7.88 13.01
C ALA A 95 6.03 -8.41 13.69
N PRO A 96 5.50 -7.71 14.73
CA PRO A 96 4.32 -8.15 15.45
C PRO A 96 3.08 -8.17 14.55
N GLN A 97 2.27 -9.21 14.69
CA GLN A 97 0.98 -9.28 14.04
C GLN A 97 -0.05 -8.40 14.74
N PHE A 98 -1.02 -7.92 13.99
CA PHE A 98 -2.14 -7.14 14.52
C PHE A 98 -3.49 -7.68 14.02
N SER A 99 -4.58 -7.27 14.67
CA SER A 99 -5.91 -7.57 14.19
C SER A 99 -6.31 -6.59 13.07
N PRO A 100 -6.60 -7.06 11.84
CA PRO A 100 -7.06 -6.19 10.76
C PRO A 100 -8.39 -5.49 11.09
N PHE A 101 -9.25 -6.13 11.92
CA PHE A 101 -10.52 -5.55 12.37
C PHE A 101 -10.29 -4.36 13.30
N ARG A 102 -9.34 -4.46 14.22
CA ARG A 102 -8.96 -3.35 15.12
C ARG A 102 -8.31 -2.23 14.33
N LEU A 103 -7.39 -2.54 13.42
CA LEU A 103 -6.77 -1.53 12.58
C LEU A 103 -7.83 -0.75 11.80
N ARG A 104 -8.78 -1.44 11.17
CA ARG A 104 -9.89 -0.81 10.45
C ARG A 104 -10.66 0.18 11.33
N TYR A 105 -11.04 -0.22 12.54
CA TYR A 105 -11.75 0.65 13.49
C TYR A 105 -10.88 1.82 13.92
N TYR A 106 -9.64 1.56 14.30
CA TYR A 106 -8.70 2.58 14.75
C TYR A 106 -8.46 3.67 13.70
N LEU A 107 -8.22 3.29 12.45
CA LEU A 107 -8.00 4.26 11.38
C LEU A 107 -9.22 5.14 11.12
N ASN A 108 -10.43 4.57 11.16
CA ASN A 108 -11.67 5.35 11.07
C ASN A 108 -11.77 6.39 12.19
N ARG A 109 -11.55 5.96 13.44
CA ARG A 109 -11.60 6.84 14.60
C ARG A 109 -10.55 7.95 14.54
N LYS A 110 -9.36 7.64 14.08
CA LYS A 110 -8.29 8.64 13.92
C LYS A 110 -8.65 9.71 12.90
N LEU A 111 -9.14 9.33 11.74
CA LEU A 111 -9.55 10.30 10.72
C LEU A 111 -10.77 11.14 11.17
N GLU A 112 -11.73 10.52 11.86
CA GLU A 112 -12.86 11.23 12.44
C GLU A 112 -12.42 12.29 13.49
N GLN A 113 -11.48 11.94 14.36
CA GLN A 113 -10.93 12.85 15.39
C GLN A 113 -10.22 14.06 14.78
N GLU A 114 -9.62 13.92 13.62
CA GLU A 114 -8.95 15.01 12.86
C GLU A 114 -9.93 15.68 11.86
N ASN A 115 -11.25 15.43 11.96
CA ASN A 115 -12.27 15.99 11.06
C ASN A 115 -12.05 15.72 9.58
N VAL A 116 -11.42 14.62 9.22
CA VAL A 116 -11.24 14.19 7.83
C VAL A 116 -12.54 13.58 7.31
N LYS A 117 -13.01 14.06 6.17
CA LYS A 117 -14.17 13.45 5.48
C LYS A 117 -13.72 12.21 4.71
N VAL A 118 -14.21 11.04 5.10
CA VAL A 118 -13.95 9.78 4.37
C VAL A 118 -15.18 9.39 3.56
N CYS A 119 -14.98 9.14 2.28
CA CYS A 119 -16.02 8.73 1.34
C CYS A 119 -15.69 7.31 0.84
N TYR A 120 -16.50 6.34 1.24
CA TYR A 120 -16.38 4.94 0.83
C TYR A 120 -17.14 4.64 -0.45
N HIS A 121 -16.75 3.56 -1.13
CA HIS A 121 -17.35 3.13 -2.40
C HIS A 121 -17.30 4.22 -3.48
N MET A 122 -16.23 5.00 -3.45
CA MET A 122 -15.93 6.02 -4.46
C MET A 122 -14.69 5.58 -5.27
N SER A 123 -14.93 5.01 -6.44
CA SER A 123 -13.85 4.56 -7.33
C SER A 123 -13.42 5.69 -8.26
N PHE A 124 -12.12 5.93 -8.35
CA PHE A 124 -11.55 6.87 -9.32
C PHE A 124 -11.89 6.46 -10.76
N VAL A 125 -12.29 7.41 -11.58
CA VAL A 125 -12.63 7.23 -12.99
C VAL A 125 -11.66 8.01 -13.89
N SER A 126 -11.51 9.33 -13.65
CA SER A 126 -10.64 10.18 -14.48
C SER A 126 -10.18 11.42 -13.72
N ALA A 127 -9.05 11.97 -14.13
CA ALA A 127 -8.56 13.28 -13.68
C ALA A 127 -8.99 14.37 -14.67
N VAL A 128 -9.29 15.55 -14.14
CA VAL A 128 -9.53 16.76 -14.94
C VAL A 128 -8.30 17.65 -14.79
N THR A 129 -7.67 17.97 -15.91
CA THR A 129 -6.45 18.79 -15.95
C THR A 129 -6.67 20.07 -16.72
N GLU A 130 -6.06 21.14 -16.23
CA GLU A 130 -5.96 22.43 -16.91
C GLU A 130 -4.50 22.89 -16.86
N GLU A 131 -3.93 23.23 -18.01
CA GLU A 131 -2.55 23.73 -18.15
C GLU A 131 -1.51 22.86 -17.42
N GLY A 132 -1.64 21.53 -17.52
CA GLY A 132 -0.75 20.57 -16.87
C GLY A 132 -0.93 20.43 -15.36
N ARG A 133 -2.01 20.97 -14.80
CA ARG A 133 -2.32 20.86 -13.38
C ARG A 133 -3.64 20.11 -13.16
N VAL A 134 -3.66 19.16 -12.22
CA VAL A 134 -4.90 18.47 -11.81
C VAL A 134 -5.79 19.43 -11.02
N LYS A 135 -7.07 19.53 -11.41
CA LYS A 135 -8.09 20.43 -10.83
C LYS A 135 -9.23 19.69 -10.15
N ALA A 136 -9.57 18.53 -10.67
CA ALA A 136 -10.62 17.68 -10.12
C ALA A 136 -10.34 16.22 -10.43
N VAL A 137 -10.99 15.34 -9.68
CA VAL A 137 -11.10 13.92 -10.00
C VAL A 137 -12.56 13.55 -10.17
N ILE A 138 -12.84 12.74 -11.18
CA ILE A 138 -14.15 12.14 -11.41
C ILE A 138 -14.15 10.78 -10.72
N VAL A 139 -15.20 10.53 -9.95
CA VAL A 139 -15.40 9.28 -9.22
C VAL A 139 -16.74 8.64 -9.57
N ASN A 140 -16.78 7.31 -9.58
CA ASN A 140 -18.02 6.56 -9.64
C ASN A 140 -18.55 6.33 -8.24
N THR A 141 -19.82 6.63 -8.04
CA THR A 141 -20.55 6.50 -6.76
C THR A 141 -21.87 5.77 -6.97
N ARG A 142 -22.58 5.45 -5.88
CA ARG A 142 -23.94 4.88 -5.96
C ARG A 142 -24.98 5.84 -6.58
N GLU A 143 -24.66 7.14 -6.61
CA GLU A 143 -25.48 8.18 -7.22
C GLU A 143 -25.06 8.53 -8.66
N GLY A 144 -24.14 7.76 -9.24
CA GLY A 144 -23.53 8.00 -10.55
C GLY A 144 -22.21 8.77 -10.44
N LEU A 145 -21.76 9.36 -11.56
CA LEU A 145 -20.51 10.09 -11.60
C LEU A 145 -20.59 11.40 -10.82
N ARG A 146 -19.55 11.71 -10.08
CA ARG A 146 -19.36 12.95 -9.33
C ARG A 146 -17.95 13.48 -9.54
N ALA A 147 -17.82 14.81 -9.55
CA ALA A 147 -16.52 15.48 -9.52
C ALA A 147 -16.17 15.87 -8.06
N VAL A 148 -14.90 15.73 -7.69
CA VAL A 148 -14.35 16.27 -6.44
C VAL A 148 -13.22 17.22 -6.81
N GLU A 149 -13.37 18.50 -6.44
CA GLU A 149 -12.37 19.54 -6.69
C GLU A 149 -11.39 19.67 -5.53
N GLY A 150 -10.13 19.99 -5.83
CA GLY A 150 -9.10 20.17 -4.81
C GLY A 150 -8.02 21.16 -5.22
N ALA A 151 -7.34 21.76 -4.24
CA ALA A 151 -6.16 22.54 -4.51
C ALA A 151 -4.96 21.64 -4.85
N VAL A 152 -4.85 20.50 -4.16
CA VAL A 152 -3.85 19.44 -4.42
C VAL A 152 -4.49 18.06 -4.28
N PHE A 153 -4.05 17.13 -5.12
CA PHE A 153 -4.45 15.72 -5.13
C PHE A 153 -3.31 14.84 -4.66
N LEU A 154 -3.61 13.88 -3.79
CA LEU A 154 -2.64 12.88 -3.32
C LEU A 154 -3.06 11.54 -3.89
N ASP A 155 -2.31 11.07 -4.89
CA ASP A 155 -2.51 9.77 -5.50
C ASP A 155 -1.94 8.68 -4.61
N CYS A 156 -2.81 8.09 -3.80
CA CYS A 156 -2.53 6.98 -2.89
C CYS A 156 -3.20 5.67 -3.36
N THR A 157 -3.52 5.58 -4.65
CA THR A 157 -4.21 4.42 -5.24
C THR A 157 -3.35 3.15 -5.21
N GLY A 158 -2.04 3.32 -5.08
CA GLY A 158 -1.05 2.24 -5.15
C GLY A 158 -0.68 1.85 -6.59
N ASP A 159 -1.37 2.41 -7.58
CA ASP A 159 -1.21 2.11 -9.01
C ASP A 159 -0.92 3.38 -9.83
N ALA A 160 -0.74 4.54 -9.17
CA ALA A 160 -0.58 5.88 -9.77
C ALA A 160 -1.73 6.26 -10.73
N ARG A 161 -2.95 5.84 -10.44
CA ARG A 161 -4.08 5.98 -11.38
C ARG A 161 -4.42 7.43 -11.70
N VAL A 162 -4.37 8.32 -10.70
CA VAL A 162 -4.66 9.75 -10.91
C VAL A 162 -3.57 10.40 -11.74
N ALA A 163 -2.30 10.17 -11.40
CA ALA A 163 -1.19 10.76 -12.11
C ALA A 163 -1.09 10.26 -13.57
N ILE A 164 -1.28 8.96 -13.80
CA ILE A 164 -1.23 8.35 -15.15
C ILE A 164 -2.39 8.86 -16.01
N ASP A 165 -3.60 8.91 -15.49
CA ASP A 165 -4.76 9.43 -16.23
C ASP A 165 -4.62 10.93 -16.54
N ALA A 166 -3.96 11.68 -15.66
CA ALA A 166 -3.58 13.08 -15.88
C ALA A 166 -2.43 13.28 -16.88
N GLY A 167 -1.81 12.21 -17.38
CA GLY A 167 -0.77 12.25 -18.41
C GLY A 167 0.66 11.99 -17.93
N ALA A 168 0.87 11.59 -16.67
CA ALA A 168 2.20 11.22 -16.19
C ALA A 168 2.74 9.98 -16.90
N ALA A 169 4.02 10.01 -17.27
CA ALA A 169 4.72 8.82 -17.74
C ALA A 169 4.94 7.82 -16.59
N TYR A 170 4.96 6.54 -16.92
CA TYR A 170 5.15 5.45 -15.95
C TYR A 170 5.90 4.27 -16.54
N THR A 171 6.43 3.42 -15.65
CA THR A 171 7.00 2.11 -15.95
C THR A 171 6.22 1.02 -15.23
N SER A 172 6.35 -0.25 -15.64
CA SER A 172 5.67 -1.38 -14.99
C SER A 172 6.52 -2.64 -15.11
N GLY A 173 6.69 -3.34 -13.99
CA GLY A 173 7.43 -4.59 -13.94
C GLY A 173 8.95 -4.43 -14.10
N ARG A 174 9.63 -5.57 -14.20
CA ARG A 174 11.10 -5.61 -14.34
C ARG A 174 11.56 -5.33 -15.77
N ASP A 175 12.80 -4.86 -15.89
CA ASP A 175 13.43 -4.64 -17.18
C ASP A 175 13.51 -5.94 -18.00
N GLY A 176 13.37 -5.82 -19.31
CA GLY A 176 13.52 -6.89 -20.27
C GLY A 176 12.22 -7.59 -20.67
N ASP A 177 11.38 -8.03 -19.71
CA ASP A 177 10.13 -8.74 -20.00
C ASP A 177 8.86 -8.09 -19.43
N GLY A 178 9.00 -7.07 -18.57
CA GLY A 178 7.88 -6.34 -17.97
C GLY A 178 7.06 -7.18 -16.95
N LEU A 179 7.59 -8.30 -16.46
CA LEU A 179 6.89 -9.11 -15.48
C LEU A 179 6.90 -8.44 -14.11
N THR A 180 5.74 -8.45 -13.47
CA THR A 180 5.54 -7.94 -12.10
C THR A 180 5.65 -9.06 -11.08
N GLN A 181 5.85 -8.70 -9.81
CA GLN A 181 5.84 -9.65 -8.72
C GLN A 181 4.45 -10.32 -8.59
N PRO A 182 4.39 -11.63 -8.27
CA PRO A 182 3.14 -12.38 -8.21
C PRO A 182 2.20 -11.84 -7.14
N MET A 183 0.91 -12.01 -7.40
CA MET A 183 -0.16 -11.67 -6.48
C MET A 183 -0.37 -12.77 -5.44
N THR A 184 -0.88 -12.39 -4.26
CA THR A 184 -1.11 -13.30 -3.12
C THR A 184 -2.40 -12.98 -2.41
N LEU A 185 -3.23 -13.96 -2.14
CA LEU A 185 -4.37 -13.85 -1.24
C LEU A 185 -3.99 -14.47 0.11
N MET A 186 -3.83 -13.62 1.12
CA MET A 186 -3.53 -14.09 2.47
C MET A 186 -4.82 -14.52 3.18
N PHE A 187 -4.68 -15.47 4.09
CA PHE A 187 -5.79 -15.99 4.89
C PHE A 187 -5.37 -16.30 6.32
N MET A 188 -6.35 -16.52 7.16
CA MET A 188 -6.15 -16.90 8.56
C MET A 188 -6.80 -18.25 8.84
N MET A 189 -6.12 -19.03 9.66
CA MET A 189 -6.68 -20.21 10.31
C MET A 189 -6.78 -19.97 11.81
N GLN A 190 -7.79 -20.56 12.44
CA GLN A 190 -8.05 -20.44 13.87
C GLN A 190 -7.91 -21.78 14.56
N LYS A 191 -7.16 -21.83 15.64
CA LYS A 191 -7.04 -23.00 16.50
C LYS A 191 -8.39 -23.35 17.14
N THR A 192 -8.77 -24.63 17.11
CA THR A 192 -9.93 -25.17 17.79
C THR A 192 -9.52 -26.02 18.99
N GLY A 193 -10.47 -26.36 19.85
CA GLY A 193 -10.21 -27.23 21.01
C GLY A 193 -10.04 -28.71 20.67
N GLN A 194 -10.26 -29.10 19.44
CA GLN A 194 -10.23 -30.50 19.00
C GLN A 194 -9.81 -30.64 17.54
N LYS A 195 -9.44 -31.85 17.14
CA LYS A 195 -9.13 -32.19 15.75
C LYS A 195 -10.33 -31.89 14.84
N THR A 196 -10.09 -31.24 13.71
CA THR A 196 -11.11 -30.87 12.74
C THR A 196 -11.17 -31.86 11.59
N GLU A 197 -12.32 -31.94 10.92
CA GLU A 197 -12.44 -32.68 9.70
C GLU A 197 -11.66 -32.00 8.57
N LEU A 198 -10.98 -32.81 7.76
CA LEU A 198 -10.25 -32.30 6.60
C LEU A 198 -11.22 -31.89 5.50
N TYR A 199 -11.07 -30.66 5.01
CA TYR A 199 -11.90 -30.13 3.94
C TYR A 199 -11.06 -29.72 2.73
N LEU A 200 -11.37 -30.31 1.58
CA LEU A 200 -10.78 -29.96 0.28
C LEU A 200 -11.90 -29.92 -0.76
N PRO A 201 -12.37 -28.74 -1.18
CA PRO A 201 -13.40 -28.61 -2.20
C PRO A 201 -12.97 -29.21 -3.54
N GLU A 202 -13.98 -29.64 -4.33
CA GLU A 202 -13.76 -30.09 -5.72
C GLU A 202 -13.08 -28.95 -6.54
N GLY A 203 -12.12 -29.34 -7.38
CA GLY A 203 -11.33 -28.39 -8.21
C GLY A 203 -10.18 -27.71 -7.49
N CYS A 204 -9.95 -28.01 -6.20
CA CYS A 204 -8.76 -27.57 -5.47
C CYS A 204 -7.61 -28.58 -5.64
N TYR A 205 -6.39 -28.13 -5.33
CA TYR A 205 -5.16 -28.92 -5.48
C TYR A 205 -4.87 -29.73 -4.21
N TYR A 206 -4.42 -30.96 -4.39
CA TYR A 206 -3.89 -31.77 -3.31
C TYR A 206 -2.36 -31.70 -3.31
N TYR A 207 -1.78 -30.98 -2.34
CA TYR A 207 -0.34 -30.87 -2.17
C TYR A 207 0.17 -31.98 -1.23
N GLU A 208 1.14 -32.77 -1.67
CA GLU A 208 1.73 -33.84 -0.85
C GLU A 208 2.84 -33.31 0.05
N LYS A 209 3.69 -32.43 -0.47
CA LYS A 209 4.89 -31.93 0.21
C LYS A 209 5.02 -30.41 0.07
N VAL A 210 5.89 -29.81 0.87
CA VAL A 210 6.08 -28.35 0.94
C VAL A 210 6.53 -27.73 -0.39
N GLU A 211 7.30 -28.47 -1.18
CA GLU A 211 7.80 -28.03 -2.47
C GLU A 211 6.70 -27.92 -3.54
N ASP A 212 5.55 -28.58 -3.33
CA ASP A 212 4.40 -28.51 -4.23
C ASP A 212 3.55 -27.25 -3.98
N LEU A 213 3.74 -26.61 -2.84
CA LEU A 213 2.99 -25.41 -2.48
C LEU A 213 3.31 -24.24 -3.42
N PRO A 214 2.36 -23.34 -3.71
CA PRO A 214 2.61 -22.17 -4.56
C PRO A 214 3.79 -21.30 -4.08
N GLN A 215 3.97 -21.20 -2.77
CA GLN A 215 5.10 -20.50 -2.15
C GLN A 215 6.39 -21.35 -2.13
N GLY A 216 6.31 -22.68 -2.28
CA GLY A 216 7.44 -23.61 -2.25
C GLY A 216 8.13 -23.74 -0.88
N ARG A 217 7.62 -23.07 0.13
CA ARG A 217 8.09 -23.10 1.52
C ARG A 217 6.93 -22.77 2.48
N HIS A 218 7.11 -23.07 3.75
CA HIS A 218 6.20 -22.58 4.80
C HIS A 218 6.42 -21.07 5.00
N LEU A 219 5.34 -20.30 4.97
CA LEU A 219 5.33 -18.87 5.25
C LEU A 219 4.04 -18.52 5.99
N TYR A 220 4.10 -18.65 7.31
CA TYR A 220 2.99 -18.33 8.21
C TYR A 220 3.52 -17.84 9.55
N TRP A 221 2.65 -17.16 10.28
CA TRP A 221 2.94 -16.62 11.61
C TRP A 221 1.78 -16.92 12.55
N GLU A 222 2.07 -17.48 13.72
CA GLU A 222 1.07 -17.65 14.77
C GLU A 222 0.98 -16.35 15.57
N ARG A 223 -0.23 -15.79 15.67
CA ARG A 223 -0.47 -14.62 16.50
C ARG A 223 -0.50 -15.01 17.96
N MET A 224 0.31 -14.32 18.77
CA MET A 224 0.42 -14.61 20.18
C MET A 224 -0.92 -14.43 20.90
N GLY A 225 -1.28 -15.41 21.70
CA GLY A 225 -2.36 -15.34 22.70
C GLY A 225 -3.75 -15.73 22.20
N ASP A 226 -4.04 -15.84 20.90
CA ASP A 226 -5.37 -16.16 20.41
C ASP A 226 -5.49 -17.38 19.48
N GLY A 227 -4.36 -18.00 19.16
CA GLY A 227 -4.34 -19.18 18.29
C GLY A 227 -4.68 -18.89 16.81
N THR A 228 -4.57 -17.65 16.38
CA THR A 228 -4.71 -17.30 14.96
C THR A 228 -3.41 -17.57 14.22
N LEU A 229 -3.48 -18.28 13.11
CA LEU A 229 -2.38 -18.50 12.17
C LEU A 229 -2.60 -17.62 10.94
N LEU A 230 -1.71 -16.66 10.69
CA LEU A 230 -1.68 -15.85 9.48
C LEU A 230 -0.87 -16.58 8.42
N VAL A 231 -1.43 -16.80 7.23
CA VAL A 231 -0.81 -17.61 6.17
C VAL A 231 -0.60 -16.79 4.90
N ASN A 232 0.66 -16.77 4.41
CA ASN A 232 1.09 -16.11 3.17
C ASN A 232 1.71 -17.14 2.21
N MET A 233 0.89 -18.09 1.71
CA MET A 233 1.40 -19.24 0.95
C MET A 233 0.72 -19.42 -0.41
N THR A 234 -0.17 -18.50 -0.82
CA THR A 234 -0.68 -18.47 -2.18
C THR A 234 0.23 -17.64 -3.08
N ARG A 235 0.26 -17.94 -4.37
CA ARG A 235 1.06 -17.21 -5.35
C ARG A 235 0.47 -17.36 -6.74
N VAL A 236 0.07 -16.25 -7.35
CA VAL A 236 -0.49 -16.22 -8.70
C VAL A 236 0.27 -15.24 -9.56
N LYS A 237 0.81 -15.71 -10.68
CA LYS A 237 1.50 -14.90 -11.68
C LYS A 237 0.50 -14.04 -12.45
N GLY A 238 0.88 -12.82 -12.77
CA GLY A 238 0.08 -11.89 -13.56
C GLY A 238 0.41 -10.43 -13.22
N ASN A 239 -0.05 -9.49 -14.03
CA ASN A 239 0.12 -8.07 -13.83
C ASN A 239 -1.12 -7.49 -13.11
N GLY A 240 -0.93 -6.98 -11.89
CA GLY A 240 -2.00 -6.40 -11.07
C GLY A 240 -2.67 -5.15 -11.65
N ALA A 241 -2.13 -4.57 -12.74
CA ALA A 241 -2.76 -3.47 -13.47
C ALA A 241 -3.68 -3.93 -14.61
N LYS A 242 -3.75 -5.25 -14.89
CA LYS A 242 -4.57 -5.82 -15.98
C LYS A 242 -5.80 -6.54 -15.45
N ILE A 243 -6.95 -6.23 -16.02
CA ILE A 243 -8.26 -6.74 -15.60
C ILE A 243 -8.30 -8.27 -15.60
N ASP A 244 -7.85 -8.90 -16.69
CA ASP A 244 -7.92 -10.35 -16.85
C ASP A 244 -7.00 -11.05 -15.85
N ASP A 245 -5.80 -10.52 -15.62
CA ASP A 245 -4.82 -11.08 -14.70
C ASP A 245 -5.31 -10.99 -13.24
N VAL A 246 -5.89 -9.86 -12.84
CA VAL A 246 -6.47 -9.69 -11.51
C VAL A 246 -7.68 -10.61 -11.32
N SER A 247 -8.57 -10.69 -12.31
CA SER A 247 -9.74 -11.56 -12.25
C SER A 247 -9.36 -13.04 -12.13
N PHE A 248 -8.33 -13.46 -12.88
CA PHE A 248 -7.76 -14.79 -12.75
C PHE A 248 -7.13 -15.01 -11.37
N ALA A 249 -6.37 -14.03 -10.88
CA ALA A 249 -5.70 -14.12 -9.58
C ALA A 249 -6.69 -14.25 -8.41
N GLU A 250 -7.81 -13.52 -8.43
CA GLU A 250 -8.87 -13.66 -7.41
C GLU A 250 -9.45 -15.10 -7.38
N GLN A 251 -9.73 -15.68 -8.54
CA GLN A 251 -10.29 -17.03 -8.62
C GLN A 251 -9.26 -18.10 -8.26
N GLU A 252 -8.07 -18.00 -8.82
CA GLU A 252 -7.02 -19.02 -8.65
C GLU A 252 -6.47 -19.01 -7.21
N SER A 253 -6.28 -17.83 -6.62
CA SER A 253 -5.80 -17.76 -5.24
C SER A 253 -6.81 -18.33 -4.23
N LEU A 254 -8.12 -18.27 -4.49
CA LEU A 254 -9.11 -18.95 -3.66
C LEU A 254 -8.94 -20.46 -3.69
N ARG A 255 -8.71 -21.09 -4.87
CA ARG A 255 -8.40 -22.53 -4.95
C ARG A 255 -7.14 -22.86 -4.14
N GLN A 256 -6.11 -22.02 -4.26
CA GLN A 256 -4.85 -22.17 -3.51
C GLN A 256 -5.07 -22.02 -1.99
N VAL A 257 -5.94 -21.11 -1.53
CA VAL A 257 -6.26 -20.95 -0.09
C VAL A 257 -6.79 -22.27 0.49
N PHE A 258 -7.82 -22.86 -0.12
CA PHE A 258 -8.38 -24.13 0.37
C PHE A 258 -7.36 -25.28 0.27
N SER A 259 -6.58 -25.32 -0.79
CA SER A 259 -5.55 -26.35 -1.00
C SER A 259 -4.43 -26.25 0.05
N VAL A 260 -3.96 -25.04 0.35
CA VAL A 260 -2.94 -24.80 1.37
C VAL A 260 -3.48 -25.05 2.78
N ALA A 261 -4.71 -24.60 3.06
CA ALA A 261 -5.35 -24.88 4.36
C ALA A 261 -5.49 -26.40 4.62
N ASN A 262 -5.93 -27.17 3.61
CA ASN A 262 -5.97 -28.63 3.69
C ASN A 262 -4.57 -29.25 3.91
N TYR A 263 -3.55 -28.75 3.18
CA TYR A 263 -2.18 -29.19 3.39
C TYR A 263 -1.73 -28.93 4.84
N LEU A 264 -1.95 -27.74 5.37
CA LEU A 264 -1.58 -27.39 6.75
C LEU A 264 -2.31 -28.28 7.77
N GLN A 265 -3.62 -28.52 7.58
CA GLN A 265 -4.39 -29.42 8.45
C GLN A 265 -3.82 -30.84 8.49
N ARG A 266 -3.27 -31.35 7.39
CA ARG A 266 -2.62 -32.68 7.33
C ARG A 266 -1.18 -32.68 7.87
N ASN A 267 -0.58 -31.50 8.09
CA ASN A 267 0.83 -31.34 8.42
C ASN A 267 1.04 -30.45 9.68
N GLY A 268 0.46 -30.87 10.80
CA GLY A 268 0.71 -30.27 12.13
C GLY A 268 -0.34 -29.23 12.58
N PHE A 269 -1.35 -28.93 11.78
CA PHE A 269 -2.43 -28.00 12.11
C PHE A 269 -3.80 -28.68 12.11
N GLU A 270 -3.90 -29.93 12.56
CA GLU A 270 -5.11 -30.76 12.54
C GLU A 270 -6.26 -30.19 13.36
N ASN A 271 -5.95 -29.30 14.29
CA ASN A 271 -6.90 -28.62 15.15
C ASN A 271 -7.15 -27.15 14.74
N TYR A 272 -6.85 -26.81 13.47
CA TYR A 272 -7.14 -25.49 12.91
C TYR A 272 -8.22 -25.56 11.83
N ILE A 273 -9.04 -24.51 11.74
CA ILE A 273 -10.01 -24.29 10.67
C ILE A 273 -9.65 -23.02 9.90
N LEU A 274 -10.01 -22.98 8.63
CA LEU A 274 -9.99 -21.74 7.86
C LEU A 274 -11.01 -20.77 8.45
N SER A 275 -10.57 -19.62 8.93
CA SER A 275 -11.41 -18.67 9.68
C SER A 275 -11.68 -17.38 8.93
N HIS A 276 -10.70 -16.90 8.14
CA HIS A 276 -10.82 -15.65 7.39
C HIS A 276 -9.94 -15.66 6.15
N ILE A 277 -10.46 -15.11 5.05
CA ILE A 277 -9.75 -14.91 3.79
C ILE A 277 -9.72 -13.40 3.51
N GLY A 278 -8.62 -12.88 2.98
CA GLY A 278 -8.54 -11.49 2.54
C GLY A 278 -9.67 -11.15 1.57
N SER A 279 -10.22 -9.94 1.67
CA SER A 279 -11.35 -9.51 0.83
C SER A 279 -10.95 -9.25 -0.62
N GLN A 280 -9.65 -9.18 -0.88
CA GLN A 280 -9.07 -9.05 -2.22
C GLN A 280 -7.65 -9.59 -2.25
N THR A 281 -7.21 -10.01 -3.42
CA THR A 281 -5.83 -10.42 -3.68
C THR A 281 -4.87 -9.25 -3.48
N GLY A 282 -3.79 -9.50 -2.77
CA GLY A 282 -2.72 -8.54 -2.54
C GLY A 282 -1.86 -8.39 -3.80
N VAL A 283 -1.87 -7.19 -4.35
CA VAL A 283 -1.03 -6.80 -5.49
C VAL A 283 0.23 -6.13 -4.98
N ARG A 284 1.39 -6.74 -5.26
CA ARG A 284 2.69 -6.22 -4.82
C ARG A 284 3.19 -5.09 -5.71
N GLU A 285 2.98 -5.21 -7.00
CA GLU A 285 3.53 -4.34 -8.02
C GLU A 285 2.55 -4.10 -9.16
N THR A 286 2.50 -2.83 -9.63
CA THR A 286 1.78 -2.40 -10.82
C THR A 286 2.63 -1.39 -11.58
N ASN A 287 2.28 -0.12 -11.49
CA ASN A 287 2.94 0.98 -12.17
C ASN A 287 3.75 1.83 -11.17
N GLN A 288 4.89 2.34 -11.62
CA GLN A 288 5.69 3.38 -10.96
C GLN A 288 5.73 4.61 -11.88
N ILE A 289 5.45 5.80 -11.33
CA ILE A 289 5.57 7.04 -12.11
C ILE A 289 7.01 7.29 -12.54
N VAL A 290 7.22 8.03 -13.62
CA VAL A 290 8.50 8.64 -13.94
C VAL A 290 8.56 9.99 -13.20
N GLY A 291 9.23 9.98 -12.05
CA GLY A 291 9.41 11.15 -11.18
C GLY A 291 10.63 11.99 -11.52
N HIS A 292 10.82 13.10 -10.79
CA HIS A 292 12.02 13.93 -10.90
C HIS A 292 13.31 13.21 -10.45
N TYR A 293 13.16 12.17 -9.66
CA TYR A 293 14.20 11.18 -9.36
C TYR A 293 13.57 9.78 -9.40
N THR A 294 14.34 8.78 -9.85
CA THR A 294 13.94 7.37 -9.79
C THR A 294 14.85 6.65 -8.82
N LEU A 295 14.29 6.12 -7.73
CA LEU A 295 15.03 5.34 -6.75
C LEU A 295 15.54 4.04 -7.37
N THR A 296 16.81 3.73 -7.17
CA THR A 296 17.49 2.60 -7.81
C THR A 296 18.00 1.58 -6.79
N GLU A 297 18.36 0.37 -7.24
CA GLU A 297 19.01 -0.63 -6.42
C GLU A 297 20.33 -0.11 -5.79
N GLU A 298 21.11 0.67 -6.55
CA GLU A 298 22.35 1.26 -6.06
C GLU A 298 22.11 2.21 -4.88
N ASP A 299 21.04 3.02 -4.93
CA ASP A 299 20.68 3.90 -3.79
C ASP A 299 20.41 3.10 -2.52
N LEU A 300 19.76 1.93 -2.66
CA LEU A 300 19.44 1.06 -1.53
C LEU A 300 20.70 0.40 -0.96
N THR A 301 21.49 -0.22 -1.81
CA THR A 301 22.66 -1.03 -1.42
C THR A 301 23.83 -0.19 -0.93
N SER A 302 23.95 1.06 -1.42
CA SER A 302 24.94 2.01 -0.91
C SER A 302 24.47 2.76 0.35
N GLY A 303 23.19 2.61 0.72
CA GLY A 303 22.62 3.37 1.82
C GLY A 303 22.56 4.88 1.58
N ARG A 304 22.32 5.29 0.32
CA ARG A 304 22.43 6.69 -0.12
C ARG A 304 21.59 7.65 0.70
N ARG A 305 22.15 8.83 0.97
CA ARG A 305 21.50 9.94 1.67
C ARG A 305 21.15 11.06 0.70
N PHE A 306 20.02 11.73 0.98
CA PHE A 306 19.50 12.80 0.12
C PHE A 306 19.16 14.04 0.95
N ALA A 307 19.51 15.23 0.46
CA ALA A 307 19.14 16.48 1.11
C ALA A 307 17.63 16.72 1.16
N ASP A 308 16.87 16.11 0.24
CA ASP A 308 15.41 16.17 0.16
C ASP A 308 14.75 14.87 0.66
N VAL A 309 15.35 14.20 1.66
CA VAL A 309 14.81 12.98 2.28
C VAL A 309 13.42 13.23 2.87
N VAL A 310 12.48 12.34 2.61
CA VAL A 310 11.12 12.38 3.17
C VAL A 310 10.71 11.11 3.91
N ALA A 311 11.41 10.02 3.65
CA ALA A 311 11.25 8.76 4.36
C ALA A 311 12.58 8.03 4.42
N GLN A 312 12.76 7.23 5.47
CA GLN A 312 13.89 6.32 5.63
C GLN A 312 13.39 4.92 5.93
N THR A 313 14.03 3.90 5.38
CA THR A 313 13.70 2.50 5.64
C THR A 313 14.93 1.61 5.55
N ASN A 314 14.93 0.52 6.31
CA ASN A 314 15.92 -0.56 6.23
C ASN A 314 15.25 -1.90 5.90
N TYR A 315 14.07 -1.85 5.28
CA TYR A 315 13.43 -3.08 4.83
C TYR A 315 14.27 -3.69 3.71
N GLU A 316 14.50 -4.99 3.81
CA GLU A 316 15.26 -5.78 2.85
C GLU A 316 14.73 -5.62 1.40
N ILE A 317 15.58 -5.85 0.42
CA ILE A 317 15.13 -6.10 -0.95
C ILE A 317 14.42 -7.46 -0.92
N ASP A 318 13.10 -7.44 -1.22
CA ASP A 318 12.22 -8.61 -1.12
C ASP A 318 11.47 -8.79 -2.45
N ILE A 319 12.13 -9.44 -3.40
CA ILE A 319 11.57 -9.73 -4.71
C ILE A 319 10.97 -11.14 -4.73
N HIS A 320 9.66 -11.22 -4.72
CA HIS A 320 8.98 -12.46 -5.07
C HIS A 320 9.03 -12.64 -6.59
N SER A 321 9.85 -13.59 -7.05
CA SER A 321 10.01 -13.78 -8.49
C SER A 321 8.76 -14.32 -9.17
N PRO A 322 8.38 -13.78 -10.34
CA PRO A 322 7.32 -14.36 -11.17
C PRO A 322 7.70 -15.72 -11.78
N ASP A 323 8.99 -16.08 -11.78
CA ASP A 323 9.49 -17.34 -12.32
C ASP A 323 9.42 -18.50 -11.32
N GLY A 324 8.94 -18.23 -10.10
CA GLY A 324 8.68 -19.22 -9.07
C GLY A 324 9.36 -18.95 -7.73
N ALA A 325 8.93 -19.68 -6.72
CA ALA A 325 9.37 -19.47 -5.34
C ALA A 325 10.87 -19.73 -5.10
N LYS A 326 11.48 -20.57 -5.93
CA LYS A 326 12.91 -20.94 -5.79
C LYS A 326 13.89 -19.84 -6.22
N VAL A 327 13.42 -18.81 -6.91
CA VAL A 327 14.21 -17.67 -7.40
C VAL A 327 13.78 -16.34 -6.75
N THR A 328 13.33 -16.40 -5.50
CA THR A 328 13.09 -15.22 -4.68
C THR A 328 14.43 -14.57 -4.32
N ASP A 329 14.53 -13.25 -4.47
CA ASP A 329 15.71 -12.46 -4.10
C ASP A 329 15.40 -11.69 -2.81
N GLU A 330 15.98 -12.14 -1.72
CA GLU A 330 15.86 -11.55 -0.38
C GLU A 330 17.26 -11.12 0.06
N ARG A 331 17.49 -9.80 0.21
CA ARG A 331 18.80 -9.23 0.57
C ARG A 331 18.66 -8.17 1.64
N ASP A 332 19.31 -8.39 2.81
CA ASP A 332 19.39 -7.38 3.86
C ASP A 332 20.15 -6.14 3.39
N ILE A 333 19.70 -4.98 3.87
CA ILE A 333 20.31 -3.67 3.62
C ILE A 333 20.36 -2.85 4.92
N ASP A 334 21.37 -1.98 5.05
CA ASP A 334 21.57 -1.17 6.27
C ASP A 334 20.57 -0.03 6.42
N GLY A 335 19.92 0.35 5.34
CA GLY A 335 18.93 1.42 5.30
C GLY A 335 19.32 2.57 4.38
N TYR A 336 18.32 3.23 3.81
CA TYR A 336 18.48 4.26 2.80
C TYR A 336 17.40 5.34 2.94
N ASP A 337 17.64 6.46 2.25
CA ASP A 337 16.70 7.57 2.16
C ASP A 337 15.82 7.44 0.92
N ILE A 338 14.60 7.94 1.02
CA ILE A 338 13.70 8.15 -0.13
C ILE A 338 13.54 9.65 -0.31
N PRO A 339 14.00 10.23 -1.44
CA PRO A 339 13.91 11.66 -1.68
C PRO A 339 12.52 12.11 -2.13
N TYR A 340 12.15 13.34 -1.80
CA TYR A 340 10.88 13.96 -2.17
C TYR A 340 10.61 13.90 -3.68
N ARG A 341 11.65 14.08 -4.47
CA ARG A 341 11.59 14.05 -5.95
C ARG A 341 11.08 12.74 -6.55
N CYS A 342 11.07 11.63 -5.80
CA CYS A 342 10.44 10.37 -6.23
C CYS A 342 8.91 10.45 -6.25
N MET A 343 8.32 11.39 -5.52
CA MET A 343 6.87 11.55 -5.38
C MET A 343 6.26 12.51 -6.41
N LEU A 344 7.11 13.26 -7.13
CA LEU A 344 6.75 14.31 -8.06
C LEU A 344 6.73 13.76 -9.49
N PRO A 345 5.57 13.55 -10.15
CA PRO A 345 5.52 13.15 -11.54
C PRO A 345 6.07 14.26 -12.45
N LYS A 346 6.93 13.90 -13.41
CA LYS A 346 7.48 14.85 -14.37
C LYS A 346 6.40 15.44 -15.26
N GLY A 347 6.44 16.77 -15.43
CA GLY A 347 5.57 17.49 -16.37
C GLY A 347 4.12 17.67 -15.90
N LEU A 348 3.83 17.38 -14.63
CA LEU A 348 2.49 17.48 -14.05
C LEU A 348 2.57 18.19 -12.70
N ASP A 349 1.61 19.08 -12.43
CA ASP A 349 1.47 19.74 -11.13
C ASP A 349 0.08 19.46 -10.51
N GLY A 350 -0.11 19.85 -9.25
CA GLY A 350 -1.35 19.65 -8.50
C GLY A 350 -1.58 18.21 -8.03
N VAL A 351 -0.65 17.28 -8.29
CA VAL A 351 -0.71 15.91 -7.79
C VAL A 351 0.65 15.41 -7.28
N LEU A 352 0.65 14.77 -6.11
CA LEU A 352 1.75 13.97 -5.57
C LEU A 352 1.36 12.50 -5.56
N VAL A 353 2.30 11.63 -5.85
CA VAL A 353 2.11 10.17 -5.71
C VAL A 353 2.74 9.70 -4.40
N ALA A 354 2.04 8.90 -3.62
CA ALA A 354 2.55 8.33 -2.38
C ALA A 354 2.24 6.82 -2.27
N GLY A 355 3.13 6.09 -1.60
CA GLY A 355 3.04 4.64 -1.46
C GLY A 355 3.86 3.91 -2.53
N ARG A 356 3.46 2.69 -2.89
CA ARG A 356 4.27 1.80 -3.74
C ARG A 356 4.47 2.28 -5.18
N ALA A 357 3.69 3.24 -5.65
CA ALA A 357 3.71 3.72 -7.04
C ALA A 357 4.61 4.94 -7.29
N ILE A 358 5.38 5.39 -6.30
CA ILE A 358 6.39 6.45 -6.50
C ILE A 358 7.44 6.00 -7.51
N SER A 359 8.25 6.94 -7.98
CA SER A 359 9.30 6.69 -8.96
C SER A 359 10.43 5.81 -8.40
N ALA A 360 10.44 4.55 -8.78
CA ALA A 360 11.44 3.56 -8.36
C ALA A 360 11.62 2.48 -9.43
N THR A 361 12.79 1.86 -9.49
CA THR A 361 12.99 0.64 -10.27
C THR A 361 12.27 -0.54 -9.63
N HIS A 362 12.06 -1.63 -10.39
CA HIS A 362 11.47 -2.87 -9.89
C HIS A 362 12.15 -3.38 -8.60
N VAL A 363 13.49 -3.34 -8.56
CA VAL A 363 14.26 -3.77 -7.39
C VAL A 363 14.04 -2.82 -6.21
N ALA A 364 14.16 -1.52 -6.40
CA ALA A 364 13.98 -0.54 -5.32
C ALA A 364 12.54 -0.56 -4.78
N MET A 365 11.55 -0.71 -5.66
CA MET A 365 10.15 -0.83 -5.28
C MET A 365 9.93 -2.03 -4.35
N SER A 366 10.63 -3.15 -4.53
CA SER A 366 10.45 -4.36 -3.71
C SER A 366 10.69 -4.11 -2.22
N SER A 367 11.63 -3.24 -1.89
CA SER A 367 11.93 -2.81 -0.52
C SER A 367 10.96 -1.74 -0.01
N MET A 368 10.73 -0.67 -0.78
CA MET A 368 10.00 0.51 -0.29
C MET A 368 8.47 0.33 -0.23
N ARG A 369 7.90 -0.71 -0.83
CA ARG A 369 6.45 -0.94 -0.93
C ARG A 369 5.77 -1.37 0.38
N VAL A 370 6.52 -1.71 1.43
CA VAL A 370 5.94 -2.19 2.68
C VAL A 370 5.13 -1.10 3.38
N GLN A 371 4.13 -1.53 4.16
CA GLN A 371 3.15 -0.61 4.77
C GLN A 371 3.83 0.52 5.54
N ALA A 372 4.87 0.23 6.31
CA ALA A 372 5.58 1.23 7.10
C ALA A 372 6.11 2.39 6.26
N THR A 373 6.83 2.07 5.19
CA THR A 373 7.35 3.07 4.25
C THR A 373 6.21 3.82 3.56
N CYS A 374 5.13 3.12 3.19
CA CYS A 374 3.96 3.77 2.59
C CYS A 374 3.30 4.77 3.55
N TYR A 375 3.20 4.47 4.85
CA TYR A 375 2.73 5.45 5.85
C TYR A 375 3.65 6.68 5.91
N ALA A 376 4.98 6.49 5.91
CA ALA A 376 5.93 7.60 5.94
C ALA A 376 5.81 8.49 4.70
N LEU A 377 5.73 7.89 3.50
CA LEU A 377 5.53 8.61 2.25
C LEU A 377 4.20 9.38 2.23
N GLY A 378 3.12 8.77 2.73
CA GLY A 378 1.84 9.44 2.86
C GLY A 378 1.90 10.64 3.79
N GLN A 379 2.54 10.50 4.96
CA GLN A 379 2.75 11.61 5.88
C GLN A 379 3.51 12.76 5.22
N ALA A 380 4.57 12.46 4.50
CA ALA A 380 5.34 13.46 3.78
C ALA A 380 4.51 14.15 2.67
N ALA A 381 3.68 13.40 1.94
CA ALA A 381 2.80 13.94 0.91
C ALA A 381 1.80 14.95 1.47
N GLY A 382 1.15 14.62 2.59
CA GLY A 382 0.19 15.51 3.25
C GLY A 382 0.81 16.79 3.75
N VAL A 383 2.02 16.72 4.34
CA VAL A 383 2.77 17.90 4.78
C VAL A 383 3.20 18.76 3.59
N ALA A 384 3.82 18.16 2.57
CA ALA A 384 4.30 18.88 1.39
C ALA A 384 3.17 19.60 0.66
N ALA A 385 2.04 18.92 0.46
CA ALA A 385 0.86 19.50 -0.16
C ALA A 385 0.29 20.67 0.65
N SER A 386 0.28 20.55 1.98
CA SER A 386 -0.17 21.63 2.87
C SER A 386 0.71 22.86 2.76
N LEU A 387 2.04 22.68 2.74
CA LEU A 387 3.00 23.77 2.57
C LEU A 387 2.87 24.45 1.20
N ALA A 388 2.68 23.67 0.13
CA ALA A 388 2.47 24.22 -1.21
C ALA A 388 1.22 25.13 -1.26
N ILE A 389 0.12 24.71 -0.62
CA ILE A 389 -1.12 25.49 -0.54
C ILE A 389 -0.89 26.78 0.26
N ASP A 390 -0.26 26.69 1.43
CA ASP A 390 -0.03 27.84 2.31
C ASP A 390 0.89 28.90 1.69
N SER A 391 1.90 28.43 0.94
CA SER A 391 2.88 29.31 0.27
C SER A 391 2.43 29.78 -1.12
N GLY A 392 1.36 29.18 -1.68
CA GLY A 392 0.94 29.45 -3.05
C GLY A 392 1.97 29.02 -4.11
N CYS A 393 2.85 28.07 -3.80
CA CYS A 393 3.89 27.58 -4.71
C CYS A 393 3.44 26.26 -5.40
N THR A 394 4.21 25.83 -6.41
CA THR A 394 4.01 24.51 -7.01
C THR A 394 4.50 23.42 -6.06
N LEU A 395 4.08 22.18 -6.26
CA LEU A 395 4.56 21.06 -5.46
C LEU A 395 6.07 20.83 -5.62
N GLN A 396 6.62 21.19 -6.77
CA GLN A 396 8.04 21.07 -7.05
C GLN A 396 8.88 22.13 -6.28
N ASP A 397 8.29 23.28 -5.96
CA ASP A 397 8.96 24.41 -5.33
C ASP A 397 8.80 24.42 -3.80
N VAL A 398 8.25 23.38 -3.19
CA VAL A 398 8.13 23.26 -1.73
C VAL A 398 9.51 23.31 -1.09
N PRO A 399 9.73 24.27 -0.17
CA PRO A 399 11.03 24.40 0.50
C PRO A 399 11.31 23.18 1.40
N ILE A 400 12.38 22.44 1.11
CA ILE A 400 12.71 21.21 1.82
C ILE A 400 12.96 21.44 3.31
N ALA A 401 13.57 22.56 3.68
CA ALA A 401 13.78 22.91 5.09
C ALA A 401 12.44 23.05 5.85
N ALA A 402 11.44 23.69 5.26
CA ALA A 402 10.12 23.82 5.85
C ALA A 402 9.38 22.45 5.90
N LEU A 403 9.57 21.63 4.88
CA LEU A 403 9.04 20.26 4.84
C LEU A 403 9.63 19.44 6.00
N HIS A 404 10.93 19.47 6.21
CA HIS A 404 11.59 18.76 7.31
C HIS A 404 11.13 19.28 8.68
N GLU A 405 11.04 20.60 8.86
CA GLU A 405 10.60 21.23 10.12
C GLU A 405 9.19 20.73 10.49
N GLU A 406 8.27 20.77 9.54
CA GLU A 406 6.89 20.32 9.78
C GLU A 406 6.80 18.80 9.99
N LEU A 407 7.58 17.99 9.25
CA LEU A 407 7.68 16.56 9.50
C LEU A 407 8.19 16.27 10.92
N TYR A 408 9.21 16.99 11.38
CA TYR A 408 9.72 16.88 12.76
C TYR A 408 8.66 17.27 13.80
N ARG A 409 7.91 18.34 13.53
CA ARG A 409 6.79 18.76 14.40
C ARG A 409 5.72 17.66 14.50
N GLN A 410 5.47 16.93 13.42
CA GLN A 410 4.54 15.81 13.38
C GLN A 410 5.17 14.45 13.78
N GLY A 411 6.31 14.47 14.47
CA GLY A 411 6.89 13.27 15.09
C GLY A 411 7.78 12.41 14.19
N VAL A 412 8.02 12.81 12.95
CA VAL A 412 9.02 12.13 12.11
C VAL A 412 10.43 12.38 12.67
N ARG A 413 11.27 11.37 12.61
CA ARG A 413 12.70 11.48 12.94
C ARG A 413 13.47 10.68 11.89
N PHE A 414 14.40 11.34 11.23
CA PHE A 414 15.36 10.67 10.38
C PHE A 414 16.50 10.15 11.26
N VAL A 415 16.65 8.83 11.29
CA VAL A 415 17.55 8.13 12.22
C VAL A 415 18.92 7.83 11.60
N PHE A 416 18.99 7.83 10.26
CA PHE A 416 20.27 7.72 9.59
C PHE A 416 20.84 9.13 9.40
N PRO A 417 22.08 9.41 9.84
CA PRO A 417 22.66 10.73 9.73
C PRO A 417 22.79 11.15 8.25
N ALA A 418 22.60 12.44 7.98
CA ALA A 418 23.05 13.03 6.72
C ALA A 418 24.58 12.96 6.67
N GLU A 419 25.15 12.67 5.50
CA GLU A 419 26.59 12.76 5.28
C GLU A 419 27.08 14.21 5.35
#